data_7cc3268914ffdf000f46440bcda8416b
#
_entry.id   7cc3268914ffdf000f46440bcda8416b
#
_cell.length_a   1.000
_cell.length_b   1.000
_cell.length_c   1.000
_cell.angle_alpha   90.00
_cell.angle_beta   90.00
_cell.angle_gamma   90.00
#
_symmetry.space_group_name_H-M   'P 1'
#
loop_
_entity.id
_entity.type
_entity.pdbx_description
1 polymer ?
#
loop_
_entity_poly.entity_id
_entity_poly.type
_entity_poly.pdbx_seq_one_letter_code
_entity_poly.pdbx_strand_id
1 'polypeptide(L)'
;MSLFRNFLILFAGVATHIVYLHGSEHHMYGTCYLQLLLLVLVTYVSFSTFTYSLNVSEALKDALTHVSLYLLGLYTSLITYRLFFSPLHHFPGPVGSRISNLYLSLHITKLNAHEKLFSLHKAYGSFVRVGSSDLSITHPKAVQAIYGPQSQCTKADWYDLTLPMVSMQTTRNRSLHDRRRRIWSQAFGEKSMRGYEQRMRVFQEQLVGKIEAAVSKDSSINVTEVFNLYTFDVMGDLAFGEGFDMLKTDQLHWAVQLVGEAMTPLGLMLPTWMFRVLVSIPFATNGWWSFIRYCCDRLDERMTKKTITSDILYTLLKPYNGTKPSGAELKVLQGDTQLIVVAGSDTTATTLASLFYELVRNPEHIELIRQEITPHVSPNGDILHQPLQYLEHLNAVIDETLRLHPPVGTGLQRTTPPEGLEIGDTYIPGNTTVSCPQYVIGRSEAIYENAHKFIPERWYKSSTSVKEKSAYAPFSAGPYNCIGKPLALMNLRTTAAKLLHRFDVCLADGENGTAFERDMKTQFTAAMGALNLKFTERKVGGLK
;
A
#
# COMPACT_ATOMS: atom_id res chain seq x y z
N MET A 1 28.56 -2.96 -48.28
CA MET A 1 28.34 -3.97 -47.24
C MET A 1 27.97 -3.36 -45.86
N SER A 2 28.58 -2.27 -45.41
CA SER A 2 28.29 -1.67 -44.11
C SER A 2 26.84 -1.14 -43.97
N LEU A 3 26.33 -0.44 -44.97
CA LEU A 3 24.98 0.11 -45.00
C LEU A 3 23.89 -0.95 -44.90
N PHE A 4 24.02 -2.06 -45.60
CA PHE A 4 23.08 -3.18 -45.57
C PHE A 4 23.11 -3.89 -44.19
N ARG A 5 24.30 -4.10 -43.62
CA ARG A 5 24.45 -4.65 -42.25
C ARG A 5 23.76 -3.76 -41.20
N ASN A 6 24.00 -2.45 -41.27
CA ASN A 6 23.39 -1.50 -40.33
C ASN A 6 21.85 -1.48 -40.44
N PHE A 7 21.31 -1.59 -41.66
CA PHE A 7 19.88 -1.71 -41.88
C PHE A 7 19.31 -2.99 -41.28
N LEU A 8 19.99 -4.13 -41.46
CA LEU A 8 19.57 -5.41 -40.86
C LEU A 8 19.55 -5.35 -39.32
N ILE A 9 20.53 -4.71 -38.69
CA ILE A 9 20.59 -4.56 -37.22
C ILE A 9 19.45 -3.68 -36.74
N LEU A 10 19.17 -2.56 -37.37
CA LEU A 10 18.05 -1.68 -37.04
C LEU A 10 16.72 -2.43 -37.22
N PHE A 11 16.55 -3.15 -38.34
CA PHE A 11 15.35 -3.96 -38.58
C PHE A 11 15.18 -5.08 -37.55
N ALA A 12 16.27 -5.71 -37.09
CA ALA A 12 16.22 -6.70 -36.01
C ALA A 12 15.67 -6.10 -34.71
N GLY A 13 16.03 -4.85 -34.39
CA GLY A 13 15.44 -4.13 -33.25
C GLY A 13 13.93 -3.93 -33.40
N VAL A 14 13.47 -3.51 -34.59
CA VAL A 14 12.02 -3.38 -34.89
C VAL A 14 11.31 -4.73 -34.77
N ALA A 15 11.88 -5.79 -35.36
CA ALA A 15 11.31 -7.13 -35.29
C ALA A 15 11.23 -7.68 -33.86
N THR A 16 12.25 -7.42 -33.05
CA THR A 16 12.22 -7.80 -31.62
C THR A 16 11.03 -7.17 -30.87
N HIS A 17 10.75 -5.90 -31.14
CA HIS A 17 9.56 -5.28 -30.53
C HIS A 17 8.27 -5.96 -31.01
N ILE A 18 8.06 -6.09 -32.30
CA ILE A 18 6.81 -6.56 -32.91
C ILE A 18 6.53 -8.04 -32.58
N VAL A 19 7.56 -8.89 -32.72
CA VAL A 19 7.40 -10.36 -32.63
C VAL A 19 7.51 -10.86 -31.20
N TYR A 20 8.36 -10.24 -30.36
CA TYR A 20 8.70 -10.79 -29.06
C TYR A 20 8.15 -9.94 -27.90
N LEU A 21 8.37 -8.62 -27.89
CA LEU A 21 8.02 -7.80 -26.72
C LEU A 21 6.56 -7.36 -26.68
N HIS A 22 5.88 -7.31 -27.82
CA HIS A 22 4.53 -6.75 -27.91
C HIS A 22 3.44 -7.58 -27.21
N GLY A 23 3.57 -8.90 -27.19
CA GLY A 23 2.47 -9.81 -26.85
C GLY A 23 2.55 -10.46 -25.46
N SER A 24 3.57 -10.17 -24.63
CA SER A 24 3.78 -10.88 -23.36
C SER A 24 4.37 -10.00 -22.26
N GLU A 25 4.27 -10.48 -21.01
CA GLU A 25 4.86 -9.80 -19.85
C GLU A 25 6.36 -10.11 -19.77
N HIS A 26 7.19 -9.06 -19.73
CA HIS A 26 8.65 -9.16 -19.70
C HIS A 26 9.29 -8.57 -18.43
N HIS A 27 8.47 -8.13 -17.48
CA HIS A 27 8.94 -7.43 -16.28
C HIS A 27 9.89 -8.27 -15.38
N MET A 28 9.84 -9.60 -15.49
CA MET A 28 10.71 -10.49 -14.73
C MET A 28 12.08 -10.72 -15.37
N TYR A 29 12.23 -10.40 -16.65
CA TYR A 29 13.44 -10.74 -17.42
C TYR A 29 14.44 -9.58 -17.53
N GLY A 30 14.24 -8.44 -16.85
CA GLY A 30 15.10 -7.25 -16.96
C GLY A 30 16.58 -7.54 -16.70
N THR A 31 16.90 -8.27 -15.63
CA THR A 31 18.28 -8.71 -15.34
C THR A 31 18.85 -9.65 -16.38
N CYS A 32 18.04 -10.59 -16.90
CA CYS A 32 18.47 -11.51 -17.96
C CYS A 32 18.79 -10.76 -19.25
N TYR A 33 18.01 -9.74 -19.61
CA TYR A 33 18.28 -8.93 -20.80
C TYR A 33 19.56 -8.13 -20.66
N LEU A 34 19.85 -7.57 -19.48
CA LEU A 34 21.11 -6.88 -19.21
C LEU A 34 22.31 -7.83 -19.27
N GLN A 35 22.18 -9.03 -18.69
CA GLN A 35 23.21 -10.06 -18.76
C GLN A 35 23.46 -10.55 -20.19
N LEU A 36 22.38 -10.77 -20.95
CA LEU A 36 22.48 -11.16 -22.37
C LEU A 36 23.16 -10.07 -23.20
N LEU A 37 22.78 -8.80 -23.01
CA LEU A 37 23.40 -7.68 -23.69
C LEU A 37 24.91 -7.61 -23.39
N LEU A 38 25.30 -7.75 -22.12
CA LEU A 38 26.70 -7.76 -21.72
C LEU A 38 27.46 -8.95 -22.34
N LEU A 39 26.86 -10.15 -22.31
CA LEU A 39 27.45 -11.34 -22.92
C LEU A 39 27.68 -11.15 -24.43
N VAL A 40 26.68 -10.66 -25.16
CA VAL A 40 26.78 -10.38 -26.59
C VAL A 40 27.87 -9.36 -26.86
N LEU A 41 27.97 -8.31 -26.04
CA LEU A 41 28.96 -7.25 -26.18
C LEU A 41 30.38 -7.78 -25.96
N VAL A 42 30.61 -8.54 -24.87
CA VAL A 42 31.90 -9.18 -24.56
C VAL A 42 32.28 -10.19 -25.67
N THR A 43 31.36 -11.03 -26.10
CA THR A 43 31.61 -12.03 -27.16
C THR A 43 31.95 -11.37 -28.46
N TYR A 44 31.23 -10.31 -28.83
CA TYR A 44 31.51 -9.56 -30.06
C TYR A 44 32.88 -8.91 -30.05
N VAL A 45 33.25 -8.21 -28.97
CA VAL A 45 34.56 -7.57 -28.81
C VAL A 45 35.67 -8.62 -28.86
N SER A 46 35.53 -9.73 -28.11
CA SER A 46 36.51 -10.82 -28.13
C SER A 46 36.67 -11.43 -29.56
N PHE A 47 35.57 -11.74 -30.23
CA PHE A 47 35.59 -12.27 -31.57
C PHE A 47 36.27 -11.31 -32.56
N SER A 48 35.95 -10.01 -32.49
CA SER A 48 36.51 -8.99 -33.40
C SER A 48 38.01 -8.79 -33.17
N THR A 49 38.47 -8.84 -31.91
CA THR A 49 39.91 -8.73 -31.61
C THR A 49 40.68 -9.98 -32.06
N PHE A 50 40.17 -11.18 -31.84
CA PHE A 50 40.87 -12.42 -32.21
C PHE A 50 40.81 -12.73 -33.71
N THR A 51 39.66 -12.49 -34.36
CA THR A 51 39.47 -12.89 -35.75
C THR A 51 39.93 -11.83 -36.74
N TYR A 52 39.67 -10.55 -36.43
CA TYR A 52 40.01 -9.42 -37.30
C TYR A 52 41.22 -8.61 -36.85
N SER A 53 41.91 -9.03 -35.77
CA SER A 53 43.05 -8.35 -35.17
C SER A 53 42.80 -6.86 -34.86
N LEU A 54 41.54 -6.53 -34.59
CA LEU A 54 41.15 -5.18 -34.22
C LEU A 54 41.67 -4.83 -32.81
N ASN A 55 42.02 -3.55 -32.62
CA ASN A 55 42.28 -3.00 -31.31
C ASN A 55 41.00 -3.09 -30.44
N VAL A 56 41.12 -3.42 -29.15
CA VAL A 56 39.98 -3.54 -28.22
C VAL A 56 39.09 -2.29 -28.27
N SER A 57 39.70 -1.09 -28.35
CA SER A 57 38.99 0.18 -28.46
C SER A 57 38.14 0.29 -29.73
N GLU A 58 38.66 -0.17 -30.87
CA GLU A 58 37.95 -0.16 -32.16
C GLU A 58 36.81 -1.20 -32.18
N ALA A 59 37.09 -2.40 -31.68
CA ALA A 59 36.08 -3.45 -31.55
C ALA A 59 34.94 -3.03 -30.62
N LEU A 60 35.23 -2.34 -29.52
CA LEU A 60 34.23 -1.80 -28.60
C LEU A 60 33.38 -0.69 -29.23
N LYS A 61 33.99 0.23 -29.99
CA LYS A 61 33.26 1.28 -30.71
C LYS A 61 32.30 0.69 -31.76
N ASP A 62 32.76 -0.32 -32.49
CA ASP A 62 31.92 -1.01 -33.50
C ASP A 62 30.76 -1.76 -32.82
N ALA A 63 31.03 -2.48 -31.71
CA ALA A 63 30.02 -3.13 -30.90
C ALA A 63 28.96 -2.14 -30.38
N LEU A 64 29.38 -1.03 -29.79
CA LEU A 64 28.49 0.02 -29.27
C LEU A 64 27.66 0.65 -30.40
N THR A 65 28.23 0.82 -31.62
CA THR A 65 27.49 1.30 -32.78
C THR A 65 26.37 0.33 -33.16
N HIS A 66 26.65 -0.98 -33.20
CA HIS A 66 25.65 -2.00 -33.53
C HIS A 66 24.55 -2.07 -32.45
N VAL A 67 24.92 -2.04 -31.17
CA VAL A 67 23.96 -1.97 -30.06
C VAL A 67 23.08 -0.71 -30.16
N SER A 68 23.68 0.44 -30.45
CA SER A 68 22.93 1.70 -30.61
C SER A 68 21.94 1.64 -31.78
N LEU A 69 22.33 1.08 -32.94
CA LEU A 69 21.42 0.89 -34.07
C LEU A 69 20.28 -0.08 -33.76
N TYR A 70 20.57 -1.18 -33.08
CA TYR A 70 19.55 -2.13 -32.61
C TYR A 70 18.55 -1.46 -31.65
N LEU A 71 19.05 -0.75 -30.65
CA LEU A 71 18.21 -0.03 -29.70
C LEU A 71 17.41 1.09 -30.38
N LEU A 72 17.98 1.79 -31.32
CA LEU A 72 17.28 2.81 -32.12
C LEU A 72 16.08 2.20 -32.84
N GLY A 73 16.26 1.06 -33.55
CA GLY A 73 15.16 0.35 -34.19
C GLY A 73 14.09 -0.11 -33.21
N LEU A 74 14.52 -0.72 -32.10
CA LEU A 74 13.64 -1.20 -31.04
C LEU A 74 12.79 -0.08 -30.45
N TYR A 75 13.43 1.00 -29.97
CA TYR A 75 12.72 2.09 -29.29
C TYR A 75 11.91 2.96 -30.24
N THR A 76 12.34 3.14 -31.49
CA THR A 76 11.54 3.83 -32.50
C THR A 76 10.22 3.09 -32.76
N SER A 77 10.30 1.76 -32.97
CA SER A 77 9.11 0.93 -33.15
C SER A 77 8.20 0.95 -31.89
N LEU A 78 8.78 0.80 -30.71
CA LEU A 78 8.06 0.81 -29.43
C LEU A 78 7.34 2.15 -29.18
N ILE A 79 8.03 3.27 -29.36
CA ILE A 79 7.47 4.60 -29.11
C ILE A 79 6.37 4.91 -30.13
N THR A 80 6.61 4.61 -31.42
CA THR A 80 5.61 4.77 -32.47
C THR A 80 4.33 3.99 -32.15
N TYR A 81 4.47 2.72 -31.76
CA TYR A 81 3.34 1.92 -31.33
C TYR A 81 2.59 2.56 -30.15
N ARG A 82 3.30 2.93 -29.09
CA ARG A 82 2.71 3.48 -27.86
C ARG A 82 1.98 4.80 -28.07
N LEU A 83 2.47 5.64 -29.00
CA LEU A 83 1.86 6.93 -29.30
C LEU A 83 0.64 6.81 -30.21
N PHE A 84 0.69 5.96 -31.24
CA PHE A 84 -0.27 5.99 -32.34
C PHE A 84 -1.11 4.72 -32.50
N PHE A 85 -0.59 3.55 -32.11
CA PHE A 85 -1.23 2.25 -32.37
C PHE A 85 -1.69 1.54 -31.09
N SER A 86 -1.32 2.03 -29.91
CA SER A 86 -1.77 1.46 -28.63
C SER A 86 -3.30 1.56 -28.51
N PRO A 87 -4.00 0.52 -28.06
CA PRO A 87 -5.44 0.59 -27.75
C PRO A 87 -5.81 1.73 -26.78
N LEU A 88 -4.83 2.21 -26.01
CA LEU A 88 -5.00 3.32 -25.06
C LEU A 88 -4.73 4.70 -25.67
N HIS A 89 -4.55 4.84 -26.98
CA HIS A 89 -4.15 6.10 -27.61
C HIS A 89 -5.19 7.23 -27.42
N HIS A 90 -6.47 6.88 -27.33
CA HIS A 90 -7.58 7.81 -27.14
C HIS A 90 -7.76 8.28 -25.69
N PHE A 91 -7.21 7.58 -24.69
CA PHE A 91 -7.30 8.01 -23.31
C PHE A 91 -6.44 9.25 -23.04
N PRO A 92 -7.00 10.29 -22.38
CA PRO A 92 -6.23 11.49 -22.09
C PRO A 92 -5.13 11.23 -21.06
N GLY A 93 -4.08 12.04 -21.12
CA GLY A 93 -2.95 11.97 -20.20
C GLY A 93 -1.71 12.64 -20.78
N PRO A 94 -0.67 12.85 -19.98
CA PRO A 94 0.59 13.44 -20.43
C PRO A 94 1.24 12.61 -21.55
N VAL A 95 1.85 13.26 -22.55
CA VAL A 95 2.53 12.56 -23.65
C VAL A 95 3.65 11.64 -23.13
N GLY A 96 4.40 12.10 -22.11
CA GLY A 96 5.47 11.31 -21.51
C GLY A 96 4.97 10.00 -20.89
N SER A 97 3.78 9.97 -20.27
CA SER A 97 3.18 8.76 -19.72
C SER A 97 2.79 7.75 -20.81
N ARG A 98 2.41 8.24 -22.00
CA ARG A 98 2.14 7.35 -23.15
C ARG A 98 3.39 6.61 -23.60
N ILE A 99 4.55 7.25 -23.49
CA ILE A 99 5.84 6.70 -23.91
C ILE A 99 6.38 5.70 -22.87
N SER A 100 6.33 6.05 -21.57
CA SER A 100 6.98 5.24 -20.54
C SER A 100 6.29 5.36 -19.18
N ASN A 101 6.21 4.23 -18.46
CA ASN A 101 5.77 4.19 -17.06
C ASN A 101 6.73 4.95 -16.11
N LEU A 102 7.96 5.23 -16.54
CA LEU A 102 8.90 6.08 -15.81
C LEU A 102 8.45 7.54 -15.68
N TYR A 103 7.53 7.99 -16.55
CA TYR A 103 7.04 9.37 -16.49
C TYR A 103 6.51 9.73 -15.11
N LEU A 104 5.66 8.89 -14.54
CA LEU A 104 5.09 9.14 -13.21
C LEU A 104 6.18 9.16 -12.14
N SER A 105 7.08 8.17 -12.15
CA SER A 105 8.21 8.08 -11.21
C SER A 105 9.10 9.32 -11.23
N LEU A 106 9.41 9.83 -12.42
CA LEU A 106 10.25 11.04 -12.58
C LEU A 106 9.57 12.33 -12.10
N HIS A 107 8.25 12.33 -11.97
CA HIS A 107 7.47 13.48 -11.49
C HIS A 107 7.04 13.37 -10.01
N ILE A 108 7.42 12.28 -9.34
CA ILE A 108 7.24 12.10 -7.89
C ILE A 108 8.52 12.52 -7.19
N THR A 109 8.61 13.80 -6.79
CA THR A 109 9.86 14.37 -6.24
C THR A 109 10.00 14.18 -4.72
N LYS A 110 8.88 14.09 -3.99
CA LYS A 110 8.82 14.01 -2.52
C LYS A 110 7.94 12.86 -2.04
N LEU A 111 7.88 11.77 -2.78
CA LEU A 111 6.94 10.65 -2.53
C LEU A 111 5.47 11.12 -2.48
N ASN A 112 5.12 12.12 -3.28
CA ASN A 112 3.80 12.76 -3.32
C ASN A 112 2.92 12.23 -4.47
N ALA A 113 2.93 10.92 -4.69
CA ALA A 113 2.16 10.27 -5.76
C ALA A 113 0.65 10.61 -5.71
N HIS A 114 0.08 10.73 -4.50
CA HIS A 114 -1.33 11.10 -4.29
C HIS A 114 -1.68 12.48 -4.87
N GLU A 115 -0.83 13.50 -4.63
CA GLU A 115 -1.03 14.87 -5.18
C GLU A 115 -0.85 14.87 -6.70
N LYS A 116 0.15 14.12 -7.19
CA LYS A 116 0.38 14.01 -8.63
C LYS A 116 -0.81 13.39 -9.34
N LEU A 117 -1.35 12.29 -8.82
CA LEU A 117 -2.57 11.68 -9.37
C LEU A 117 -3.76 12.62 -9.27
N PHE A 118 -3.94 13.32 -8.14
CA PHE A 118 -5.00 14.32 -7.99
C PHE A 118 -4.91 15.41 -9.06
N SER A 119 -3.71 15.97 -9.27
CA SER A 119 -3.49 17.00 -10.29
C SER A 119 -3.75 16.49 -11.71
N LEU A 120 -3.37 15.24 -12.00
CA LEU A 120 -3.63 14.62 -13.30
C LEU A 120 -5.13 14.42 -13.54
N HIS A 121 -5.87 13.92 -12.57
CA HIS A 121 -7.34 13.78 -12.70
C HIS A 121 -8.06 15.13 -12.80
N LYS A 122 -7.57 16.15 -12.11
CA LYS A 122 -8.09 17.52 -12.26
C LYS A 122 -7.89 18.06 -13.68
N ALA A 123 -6.77 17.73 -14.32
CA ALA A 123 -6.44 18.21 -15.67
C ALA A 123 -7.07 17.37 -16.79
N TYR A 124 -7.18 16.07 -16.62
CA TYR A 124 -7.53 15.12 -17.70
C TYR A 124 -8.86 14.40 -17.50
N GLY A 125 -9.52 14.54 -16.34
CA GLY A 125 -10.82 13.93 -16.06
C GLY A 125 -10.72 12.54 -15.39
N SER A 126 -11.80 11.74 -15.54
CA SER A 126 -11.98 10.51 -14.76
C SER A 126 -11.14 9.31 -15.23
N PHE A 127 -10.70 9.31 -16.47
CA PHE A 127 -9.87 8.27 -17.07
C PHE A 127 -8.56 8.89 -17.52
N VAL A 128 -7.46 8.56 -16.85
CA VAL A 128 -6.16 9.18 -17.12
C VAL A 128 -5.12 8.12 -17.43
N ARG A 129 -4.49 8.24 -18.60
CA ARG A 129 -3.36 7.37 -18.97
C ARG A 129 -2.10 7.84 -18.23
N VAL A 130 -1.71 7.07 -17.21
CA VAL A 130 -0.57 7.36 -16.32
C VAL A 130 0.69 6.58 -16.67
N GLY A 131 0.59 5.63 -17.58
CA GLY A 131 1.70 4.83 -18.09
C GLY A 131 1.44 4.30 -19.51
N SER A 132 2.41 3.60 -20.06
CA SER A 132 2.31 3.05 -21.42
C SER A 132 1.11 2.09 -21.58
N SER A 133 0.79 1.35 -20.52
CA SER A 133 -0.31 0.38 -20.44
C SER A 133 -1.15 0.56 -19.19
N ASP A 134 -1.10 1.73 -18.54
CA ASP A 134 -1.69 1.96 -17.23
C ASP A 134 -2.71 3.09 -17.27
N LEU A 135 -3.89 2.85 -16.71
CA LEU A 135 -4.95 3.83 -16.50
C LEU A 135 -5.24 4.03 -15.00
N SER A 136 -5.29 5.28 -14.59
CA SER A 136 -5.84 5.70 -13.31
C SER A 136 -7.28 6.14 -13.53
N ILE A 137 -8.22 5.63 -12.72
CA ILE A 137 -9.66 5.79 -12.97
C ILE A 137 -10.38 6.26 -11.72
N THR A 138 -11.11 7.38 -11.82
CA THR A 138 -11.91 7.96 -10.74
C THR A 138 -13.40 8.03 -11.06
N HIS A 139 -13.82 7.34 -12.11
CA HIS A 139 -15.24 7.24 -12.44
C HIS A 139 -16.02 6.59 -11.29
N PRO A 140 -17.22 7.07 -10.90
CA PRO A 140 -17.97 6.56 -9.75
C PRO A 140 -18.16 5.04 -9.72
N LYS A 141 -18.40 4.40 -10.87
CA LYS A 141 -18.58 2.95 -10.99
C LYS A 141 -17.28 2.14 -11.07
N ALA A 142 -16.10 2.81 -11.13
CA ALA A 142 -14.81 2.13 -11.37
C ALA A 142 -14.44 1.15 -10.26
N VAL A 143 -14.63 1.52 -9.00
CA VAL A 143 -14.29 0.67 -7.85
C VAL A 143 -15.03 -0.65 -7.91
N GLN A 144 -16.34 -0.61 -8.20
CA GLN A 144 -17.16 -1.82 -8.30
C GLN A 144 -16.76 -2.68 -9.50
N ALA A 145 -16.50 -2.06 -10.65
CA ALA A 145 -16.11 -2.78 -11.86
C ALA A 145 -14.73 -3.47 -11.72
N ILE A 146 -13.76 -2.78 -11.10
CA ILE A 146 -12.36 -3.25 -11.02
C ILE A 146 -12.13 -4.16 -9.81
N TYR A 147 -12.72 -3.83 -8.65
CA TYR A 147 -12.44 -4.55 -7.39
C TYR A 147 -13.62 -5.33 -6.86
N GLY A 148 -14.83 -5.09 -7.34
CA GLY A 148 -16.07 -5.65 -6.83
C GLY A 148 -16.14 -7.19 -6.87
N PRO A 149 -17.15 -7.79 -6.25
CA PRO A 149 -17.28 -9.26 -6.16
C PRO A 149 -17.34 -9.98 -7.50
N GLN A 150 -17.90 -9.33 -8.51
CA GLN A 150 -18.07 -9.88 -9.86
C GLN A 150 -16.94 -9.51 -10.82
N SER A 151 -15.93 -8.75 -10.35
CA SER A 151 -14.82 -8.32 -11.19
C SER A 151 -13.99 -9.51 -11.67
N GLN A 152 -13.70 -9.53 -12.96
CA GLN A 152 -12.78 -10.48 -13.61
C GLN A 152 -11.35 -9.96 -13.64
N CYS A 153 -11.09 -8.75 -13.13
CA CYS A 153 -9.75 -8.19 -13.05
C CYS A 153 -8.85 -9.01 -12.13
N THR A 154 -7.63 -9.24 -12.56
CA THR A 154 -6.59 -9.95 -11.81
C THR A 154 -5.57 -8.98 -11.21
N LYS A 155 -4.69 -9.46 -10.35
CA LYS A 155 -3.57 -8.65 -9.84
C LYS A 155 -2.56 -8.38 -10.96
N ALA A 156 -2.11 -7.12 -11.07
CA ALA A 156 -1.14 -6.69 -12.07
C ALA A 156 0.29 -7.18 -11.76
N ASP A 157 1.22 -6.92 -12.67
CA ASP A 157 2.65 -7.28 -12.56
C ASP A 157 3.34 -6.66 -11.32
N TRP A 158 2.85 -5.55 -10.81
CA TRP A 158 3.34 -4.93 -9.58
C TRP A 158 3.41 -5.91 -8.40
N TYR A 159 2.52 -6.89 -8.34
CA TYR A 159 2.51 -7.87 -7.25
C TYR A 159 3.67 -8.89 -7.33
N ASP A 160 4.43 -8.90 -8.42
CA ASP A 160 5.63 -9.72 -8.58
C ASP A 160 6.91 -9.06 -8.04
N LEU A 161 6.82 -7.81 -7.51
CA LEU A 161 7.97 -7.06 -6.97
C LEU A 161 8.78 -7.86 -5.92
N THR A 162 8.10 -8.60 -5.05
CA THR A 162 8.71 -9.32 -3.92
C THR A 162 9.16 -10.74 -4.24
N LEU A 163 8.96 -11.22 -5.47
CA LEU A 163 9.40 -12.57 -5.85
C LEU A 163 10.91 -12.78 -5.58
N PRO A 164 11.33 -13.95 -5.07
CA PRO A 164 10.58 -15.22 -4.99
C PRO A 164 9.67 -15.34 -3.76
N MET A 165 9.57 -14.33 -2.90
CA MET A 165 8.70 -14.35 -1.74
C MET A 165 7.25 -14.05 -2.16
N VAL A 166 6.33 -14.89 -1.72
CA VAL A 166 4.92 -14.82 -2.08
C VAL A 166 4.08 -14.83 -0.80
N SER A 167 3.14 -13.91 -0.69
CA SER A 167 2.15 -13.87 0.40
C SER A 167 0.72 -14.01 -0.17
N MET A 168 -0.27 -14.12 0.71
CA MET A 168 -1.68 -14.04 0.29
C MET A 168 -1.94 -12.73 -0.49
N GLN A 169 -1.33 -11.61 -0.08
CA GLN A 169 -1.50 -10.32 -0.76
C GLN A 169 -0.82 -10.28 -2.12
N THR A 170 0.40 -10.83 -2.24
CA THR A 170 1.22 -10.64 -3.45
C THR A 170 0.99 -11.71 -4.51
N THR A 171 0.48 -12.90 -4.15
CA THR A 171 0.22 -13.93 -5.17
C THR A 171 -0.77 -13.48 -6.25
N ARG A 172 -0.37 -13.61 -7.52
CA ARG A 172 -1.24 -13.41 -8.69
C ARG A 172 -2.07 -14.66 -9.01
N ASN A 173 -1.69 -15.83 -8.48
CA ASN A 173 -2.44 -17.07 -8.66
C ASN A 173 -3.72 -17.04 -7.81
N ARG A 174 -4.87 -16.98 -8.47
CA ARG A 174 -6.19 -16.89 -7.83
C ARG A 174 -6.49 -18.07 -6.92
N SER A 175 -6.20 -19.29 -7.33
CA SER A 175 -6.50 -20.49 -6.54
C SER A 175 -5.62 -20.57 -5.28
N LEU A 176 -4.35 -20.17 -5.36
CA LEU A 176 -3.46 -20.05 -4.20
C LEU A 176 -3.96 -18.95 -3.26
N HIS A 177 -4.32 -17.77 -3.78
CA HIS A 177 -4.91 -16.68 -2.99
C HIS A 177 -6.14 -17.17 -2.22
N ASP A 178 -7.11 -17.78 -2.89
CA ASP A 178 -8.37 -18.19 -2.28
C ASP A 178 -8.18 -19.32 -1.24
N ARG A 179 -7.23 -20.23 -1.48
CA ARG A 179 -6.82 -21.24 -0.49
C ARG A 179 -6.21 -20.58 0.75
N ARG A 180 -5.27 -19.65 0.57
CA ARG A 180 -4.65 -18.92 1.69
C ARG A 180 -5.67 -18.08 2.44
N ARG A 181 -6.54 -17.38 1.74
CA ARG A 181 -7.57 -16.54 2.35
C ARG A 181 -8.51 -17.35 3.27
N ARG A 182 -8.86 -18.58 2.91
CA ARG A 182 -9.67 -19.45 3.79
C ARG A 182 -8.95 -19.81 5.09
N ILE A 183 -7.64 -19.98 5.07
CA ILE A 183 -6.85 -20.18 6.29
C ILE A 183 -6.80 -18.91 7.13
N TRP A 184 -6.47 -17.80 6.49
CA TRP A 184 -6.38 -16.49 7.14
C TRP A 184 -7.71 -16.06 7.78
N SER A 185 -8.85 -16.31 7.14
CA SER A 185 -10.17 -15.90 7.65
C SER A 185 -10.48 -16.48 9.04
N GLN A 186 -9.91 -17.64 9.38
CA GLN A 186 -10.06 -18.24 10.72
C GLN A 186 -9.39 -17.40 11.81
N ALA A 187 -8.31 -16.67 11.48
CA ALA A 187 -7.65 -15.78 12.42
C ALA A 187 -8.47 -14.50 12.73
N PHE A 188 -9.44 -14.15 11.88
CA PHE A 188 -10.30 -12.97 12.04
C PHE A 188 -11.76 -13.34 12.36
N GLY A 189 -12.00 -14.60 12.76
CA GLY A 189 -13.29 -15.04 13.26
C GLY A 189 -13.61 -14.46 14.64
N GLU A 190 -14.89 -14.44 15.02
CA GLU A 190 -15.40 -13.79 16.25
C GLU A 190 -14.67 -14.21 17.53
N LYS A 191 -14.38 -15.51 17.68
CA LYS A 191 -13.64 -16.03 18.85
C LYS A 191 -12.22 -15.46 18.94
N SER A 192 -11.50 -15.39 17.79
CA SER A 192 -10.16 -14.81 17.72
C SER A 192 -10.21 -13.32 18.04
N MET A 193 -11.19 -12.60 17.45
CA MET A 193 -11.37 -11.17 17.66
C MET A 193 -11.60 -10.81 19.13
N ARG A 194 -12.41 -11.58 19.87
CA ARG A 194 -12.57 -11.39 21.33
C ARG A 194 -11.26 -11.59 22.10
N GLY A 195 -10.46 -12.56 21.72
CA GLY A 195 -9.14 -12.77 22.32
C GLY A 195 -8.16 -11.63 22.01
N TYR A 196 -8.20 -11.09 20.79
CA TYR A 196 -7.38 -9.95 20.38
C TYR A 196 -7.77 -8.67 21.10
N GLU A 197 -9.06 -8.43 21.32
CA GLU A 197 -9.54 -7.29 22.11
C GLU A 197 -8.94 -7.25 23.52
N GLN A 198 -8.91 -8.41 24.21
CA GLN A 198 -8.33 -8.50 25.55
C GLN A 198 -6.83 -8.18 25.55
N ARG A 199 -6.10 -8.69 24.57
CA ARG A 199 -4.65 -8.45 24.45
C ARG A 199 -4.35 -7.00 24.07
N MET A 200 -5.11 -6.44 23.16
CA MET A 200 -4.96 -5.06 22.71
C MET A 200 -5.17 -4.05 23.84
N ARG A 201 -6.05 -4.34 24.81
CA ARG A 201 -6.25 -3.48 25.98
C ARG A 201 -4.97 -3.21 26.76
N VAL A 202 -4.08 -4.19 26.87
CA VAL A 202 -2.78 -4.03 27.56
C VAL A 202 -1.98 -2.90 26.92
N PHE A 203 -1.93 -2.86 25.59
CA PHE A 203 -1.22 -1.81 24.85
C PHE A 203 -1.98 -0.48 24.87
N GLN A 204 -3.31 -0.51 24.92
CA GLN A 204 -4.11 0.71 25.09
C GLN A 204 -3.85 1.35 26.46
N GLU A 205 -3.70 0.57 27.55
CA GLU A 205 -3.32 1.10 28.85
C GLU A 205 -1.90 1.68 28.84
N GLN A 206 -0.96 1.05 28.16
CA GLN A 206 0.39 1.61 27.98
C GLN A 206 0.36 2.94 27.21
N LEU A 207 -0.46 3.02 26.16
CA LEU A 207 -0.68 4.26 25.40
C LEU A 207 -1.28 5.36 26.30
N VAL A 208 -2.30 5.03 27.09
CA VAL A 208 -2.91 5.94 28.06
C VAL A 208 -1.87 6.41 29.06
N GLY A 209 -1.11 5.52 29.68
CA GLY A 209 -0.06 5.88 30.64
C GLY A 209 1.02 6.80 30.04
N LYS A 210 1.34 6.62 28.75
CA LYS A 210 2.26 7.53 28.05
C LYS A 210 1.66 8.93 27.88
N ILE A 211 0.38 9.03 27.57
CA ILE A 211 -0.33 10.30 27.49
C ILE A 211 -0.42 10.96 28.87
N GLU A 212 -0.75 10.20 29.93
CA GLU A 212 -0.78 10.70 31.32
C GLU A 212 0.58 11.26 31.76
N ALA A 213 1.66 10.59 31.39
CA ALA A 213 3.01 11.08 31.68
C ALA A 213 3.31 12.42 30.97
N ALA A 214 2.75 12.65 29.79
CA ALA A 214 2.86 13.94 29.11
C ALA A 214 1.96 15.00 29.75
N VAL A 215 0.72 14.64 30.12
CA VAL A 215 -0.21 15.52 30.86
C VAL A 215 0.41 15.99 32.17
N SER A 216 1.02 15.09 32.94
CA SER A 216 1.67 15.44 34.23
C SER A 216 2.84 16.41 34.07
N LYS A 217 3.48 16.45 32.91
CA LYS A 217 4.58 17.36 32.56
C LYS A 217 4.13 18.62 31.80
N ASP A 218 2.84 18.78 31.60
CA ASP A 218 2.24 19.82 30.76
C ASP A 218 2.88 19.90 29.34
N SER A 219 3.23 18.75 28.76
CA SER A 219 3.92 18.62 27.50
C SER A 219 3.02 18.10 26.37
N SER A 220 3.32 18.49 25.15
CA SER A 220 2.67 17.93 23.95
C SER A 220 3.25 16.58 23.57
N ILE A 221 2.50 15.85 22.76
CA ILE A 221 2.87 14.54 22.22
C ILE A 221 2.76 14.55 20.69
N ASN A 222 3.76 14.03 19.99
CA ASN A 222 3.65 13.71 18.56
C ASN A 222 2.82 12.43 18.38
N VAL A 223 1.52 12.58 18.12
CA VAL A 223 0.61 11.42 18.00
C VAL A 223 0.88 10.58 16.78
N THR A 224 1.45 11.12 15.70
CA THR A 224 1.86 10.33 14.53
C THR A 224 2.88 9.26 14.92
N GLU A 225 3.86 9.63 15.73
CA GLU A 225 4.87 8.72 16.24
C GLU A 225 4.31 7.74 17.28
N VAL A 226 3.61 8.25 18.27
CA VAL A 226 3.10 7.43 19.39
C VAL A 226 2.09 6.39 18.92
N PHE A 227 1.20 6.73 17.98
CA PHE A 227 0.28 5.75 17.40
C PHE A 227 1.01 4.71 16.54
N ASN A 228 2.13 5.08 15.94
CA ASN A 228 2.97 4.12 15.23
C ASN A 228 3.59 3.10 16.21
N LEU A 229 4.22 3.57 17.30
CA LEU A 229 4.75 2.70 18.35
C LEU A 229 3.66 1.75 18.88
N TYR A 230 2.47 2.29 19.17
CA TYR A 230 1.33 1.53 19.69
C TYR A 230 0.87 0.43 18.73
N THR A 231 0.65 0.76 17.47
CA THR A 231 0.10 -0.21 16.51
C THR A 231 1.09 -1.30 16.14
N PHE A 232 2.38 -1.00 16.11
CA PHE A 232 3.41 -2.03 15.91
C PHE A 232 3.53 -2.96 17.12
N ASP A 233 3.45 -2.47 18.35
CA ASP A 233 3.43 -3.31 19.54
C ASP A 233 2.21 -4.24 19.56
N VAL A 234 1.01 -3.70 19.24
CA VAL A 234 -0.21 -4.51 19.09
C VAL A 234 -0.02 -5.59 18.03
N MET A 235 0.50 -5.24 16.87
CA MET A 235 0.64 -6.20 15.78
C MET A 235 1.75 -7.21 16.04
N GLY A 236 2.84 -6.84 16.70
CA GLY A 236 3.87 -7.77 17.14
C GLY A 236 3.29 -8.85 18.06
N ASP A 237 2.51 -8.43 19.06
CA ASP A 237 1.85 -9.33 19.96
C ASP A 237 0.83 -10.23 19.25
N LEU A 238 -0.10 -9.66 18.47
CA LEU A 238 -1.12 -10.44 17.76
C LEU A 238 -0.56 -11.34 16.67
N ALA A 239 0.59 -10.99 16.09
CA ALA A 239 1.27 -11.78 15.09
C ALA A 239 2.09 -12.93 15.69
N PHE A 240 2.96 -12.62 16.66
CA PHE A 240 4.01 -13.51 17.15
C PHE A 240 3.82 -13.96 18.61
N GLY A 241 2.86 -13.36 19.31
CA GLY A 241 2.65 -13.58 20.76
C GLY A 241 3.52 -12.69 21.65
N GLU A 242 4.31 -11.79 21.09
CA GLU A 242 5.22 -10.88 21.80
C GLU A 242 5.24 -9.52 21.10
N GLY A 243 5.02 -8.40 21.82
CA GLY A 243 5.15 -7.05 21.32
C GLY A 243 6.62 -6.67 21.07
N PHE A 244 6.84 -5.52 20.45
CA PHE A 244 8.19 -4.97 20.23
C PHE A 244 8.68 -4.12 21.41
N ASP A 245 7.87 -3.91 22.45
CA ASP A 245 8.13 -3.04 23.60
C ASP A 245 8.45 -1.57 23.25
N MET A 246 7.98 -1.10 22.09
CA MET A 246 8.28 0.25 21.62
C MET A 246 7.59 1.35 22.43
N LEU A 247 6.36 1.10 22.90
CA LEU A 247 5.67 2.03 23.81
C LEU A 247 6.40 2.19 25.16
N LYS A 248 7.03 1.11 25.65
CA LYS A 248 7.76 1.12 26.92
C LYS A 248 9.13 1.78 26.81
N THR A 249 9.86 1.49 25.72
CA THR A 249 11.23 1.96 25.53
C THR A 249 11.29 3.35 24.91
N ASP A 250 10.17 3.83 24.34
CA ASP A 250 10.11 5.07 23.57
C ASP A 250 11.06 5.11 22.36
N GLN A 251 11.34 3.93 21.79
CA GLN A 251 12.27 3.77 20.69
C GLN A 251 11.67 2.89 19.60
N LEU A 252 11.92 3.28 18.36
CA LEU A 252 11.59 2.43 17.22
C LEU A 252 12.44 1.15 17.26
N HIS A 253 11.78 0.01 17.24
CA HIS A 253 12.49 -1.25 17.06
C HIS A 253 13.19 -1.27 15.69
N TRP A 254 14.43 -1.75 15.64
CA TRP A 254 15.23 -1.73 14.41
C TRP A 254 14.54 -2.37 13.20
N ALA A 255 13.78 -3.45 13.42
CA ALA A 255 13.04 -4.10 12.34
C ALA A 255 11.92 -3.20 11.76
N VAL A 256 11.27 -2.37 12.60
CA VAL A 256 10.26 -1.41 12.17
C VAL A 256 10.89 -0.25 11.40
N GLN A 257 12.06 0.22 11.83
CA GLN A 257 12.82 1.21 11.07
C GLN A 257 13.17 0.69 9.66
N LEU A 258 13.60 -0.58 9.55
CA LEU A 258 13.87 -1.22 8.26
C LEU A 258 12.62 -1.32 7.35
N VAL A 259 11.43 -1.49 7.94
CA VAL A 259 10.17 -1.44 7.16
C VAL A 259 9.99 -0.08 6.50
N GLY A 260 10.15 1.00 7.26
CA GLY A 260 10.04 2.37 6.73
C GLY A 260 11.02 2.64 5.58
N GLU A 261 12.28 2.23 5.75
CA GLU A 261 13.31 2.35 4.71
C GLU A 261 12.97 1.51 3.46
N ALA A 262 12.48 0.29 3.65
CA ALA A 262 12.11 -0.63 2.58
C ALA A 262 10.86 -0.19 1.79
N MET A 263 9.95 0.56 2.41
CA MET A 263 8.74 1.08 1.76
C MET A 263 9.03 2.31 0.87
N THR A 264 10.11 3.05 1.15
CA THR A 264 10.46 4.27 0.42
C THR A 264 10.60 4.06 -1.10
N PRO A 265 11.30 3.03 -1.63
CA PRO A 265 11.38 2.79 -3.06
C PRO A 265 10.03 2.47 -3.72
N LEU A 266 9.06 1.92 -2.98
CA LEU A 266 7.70 1.67 -3.51
C LEU A 266 6.96 2.98 -3.79
N GLY A 267 7.23 4.02 -3.00
CA GLY A 267 6.64 5.35 -3.19
C GLY A 267 7.09 6.06 -4.46
N LEU A 268 8.20 5.65 -5.07
CA LEU A 268 8.65 6.16 -6.36
C LEU A 268 7.82 5.61 -7.53
N MET A 269 6.97 4.64 -7.30
CA MET A 269 6.13 3.98 -8.31
C MET A 269 6.94 3.53 -9.55
N LEU A 270 8.12 2.98 -9.31
CA LEU A 270 8.99 2.49 -10.39
C LEU A 270 8.31 1.36 -11.16
N PRO A 271 8.50 1.29 -12.49
CA PRO A 271 8.09 0.13 -13.27
C PRO A 271 8.63 -1.17 -12.67
N THR A 272 7.83 -2.23 -12.65
CA THR A 272 8.15 -3.51 -11.99
C THR A 272 9.51 -4.07 -12.43
N TRP A 273 9.81 -4.04 -13.73
CA TRP A 273 11.09 -4.52 -14.25
C TRP A 273 12.30 -3.75 -13.68
N MET A 274 12.16 -2.42 -13.54
CA MET A 274 13.25 -1.58 -13.02
C MET A 274 13.46 -1.80 -11.54
N PHE A 275 12.38 -1.89 -10.75
CA PHE A 275 12.46 -2.26 -9.34
C PHE A 275 13.15 -3.61 -9.16
N ARG A 276 12.79 -4.61 -9.99
CA ARG A 276 13.40 -5.94 -9.98
C ARG A 276 14.89 -5.91 -10.28
N VAL A 277 15.34 -5.08 -11.22
CA VAL A 277 16.76 -4.87 -11.51
C VAL A 277 17.47 -4.26 -10.30
N LEU A 278 16.88 -3.22 -9.67
CA LEU A 278 17.47 -2.58 -8.48
C LEU A 278 17.61 -3.55 -7.31
N VAL A 279 16.59 -4.37 -7.07
CA VAL A 279 16.63 -5.40 -5.99
C VAL A 279 17.69 -6.49 -6.26
N SER A 280 18.08 -6.68 -7.52
CA SER A 280 19.14 -7.63 -7.89
C SER A 280 20.55 -7.09 -7.72
N ILE A 281 20.72 -5.78 -7.47
CA ILE A 281 22.04 -5.18 -7.22
C ILE A 281 22.49 -5.54 -5.79
N PRO A 282 23.66 -6.19 -5.64
CA PRO A 282 24.19 -6.48 -4.31
C PRO A 282 24.29 -5.21 -3.44
N PHE A 283 23.94 -5.35 -2.17
CA PHE A 283 23.96 -4.29 -1.15
C PHE A 283 22.90 -3.17 -1.27
N ALA A 284 22.25 -2.98 -2.43
CA ALA A 284 21.26 -1.92 -2.62
C ALA A 284 19.98 -2.09 -1.78
N THR A 285 19.72 -3.30 -1.30
CA THR A 285 18.48 -3.67 -0.57
C THR A 285 18.75 -4.45 0.71
N ASN A 286 19.89 -4.24 1.34
CA ASN A 286 20.27 -4.95 2.57
C ASN A 286 19.24 -4.78 3.69
N GLY A 287 18.66 -3.58 3.87
CA GLY A 287 17.61 -3.32 4.85
C GLY A 287 16.39 -4.21 4.64
N TRP A 288 15.89 -4.30 3.40
CA TRP A 288 14.79 -5.18 3.03
C TRP A 288 15.08 -6.65 3.37
N TRP A 289 16.22 -7.16 2.96
CA TRP A 289 16.58 -8.56 3.23
C TRP A 289 16.83 -8.85 4.71
N SER A 290 17.31 -7.86 5.48
CA SER A 290 17.44 -7.99 6.93
C SER A 290 16.08 -8.04 7.62
N PHE A 291 15.12 -7.23 7.19
CA PHE A 291 13.74 -7.31 7.67
C PHE A 291 13.09 -8.67 7.31
N ILE A 292 13.30 -9.16 6.09
CA ILE A 292 12.79 -10.47 5.69
C ILE A 292 13.37 -11.59 6.55
N ARG A 293 14.68 -11.57 6.80
CA ARG A 293 15.32 -12.54 7.71
C ARG A 293 14.70 -12.48 9.09
N TYR A 294 14.54 -11.30 9.66
CA TYR A 294 13.87 -11.14 10.94
C TYR A 294 12.48 -11.81 10.97
N CYS A 295 11.66 -11.59 9.95
CA CYS A 295 10.34 -12.23 9.86
C CYS A 295 10.45 -13.76 9.74
N CYS A 296 11.43 -14.27 9.00
CA CYS A 296 11.69 -15.70 8.89
C CYS A 296 12.14 -16.30 10.23
N ASP A 297 13.04 -15.62 10.95
CA ASP A 297 13.53 -16.07 12.26
C ASP A 297 12.37 -16.13 13.27
N ARG A 298 11.49 -15.14 13.30
CA ARG A 298 10.28 -15.14 14.13
C ARG A 298 9.32 -16.29 13.78
N LEU A 299 9.18 -16.61 12.49
CA LEU A 299 8.40 -17.78 12.06
C LEU A 299 9.04 -19.09 12.54
N ASP A 300 10.37 -19.25 12.39
CA ASP A 300 11.09 -20.45 12.82
C ASP A 300 11.04 -20.60 14.36
N GLU A 301 11.23 -19.53 15.12
CA GLU A 301 11.03 -19.54 16.58
C GLU A 301 9.61 -19.97 16.94
N ARG A 302 8.61 -19.44 16.24
CA ARG A 302 7.21 -19.77 16.51
C ARG A 302 6.87 -21.23 16.18
N MET A 303 7.49 -21.81 15.17
CA MET A 303 7.35 -23.24 14.83
C MET A 303 7.99 -24.16 15.87
N THR A 304 9.03 -23.71 16.56
CA THR A 304 9.72 -24.50 17.60
C THR A 304 9.09 -24.36 18.99
N LYS A 305 8.53 -23.20 19.31
CA LYS A 305 7.86 -22.94 20.59
C LYS A 305 6.48 -23.61 20.63
N LYS A 306 6.26 -24.55 21.54
CA LYS A 306 4.92 -25.12 21.84
C LYS A 306 4.06 -24.12 22.66
N THR A 307 3.82 -22.95 22.14
CA THR A 307 2.97 -21.94 22.82
C THR A 307 1.50 -22.12 22.42
N ILE A 308 0.63 -22.09 23.42
CA ILE A 308 -0.84 -22.26 23.26
C ILE A 308 -1.50 -20.90 22.89
N THR A 309 -0.72 -19.82 22.81
CA THR A 309 -1.25 -18.48 22.52
C THR A 309 -1.92 -18.45 21.15
N SER A 310 -3.22 -18.16 21.15
CA SER A 310 -4.01 -18.02 19.91
C SER A 310 -3.70 -16.68 19.25
N ASP A 311 -2.66 -16.63 18.46
CA ASP A 311 -2.27 -15.51 17.60
C ASP A 311 -2.53 -15.83 16.10
N ILE A 312 -2.23 -14.87 15.24
CA ILE A 312 -2.46 -15.01 13.79
C ILE A 312 -1.59 -16.13 13.24
N LEU A 313 -0.29 -16.19 13.59
CA LEU A 313 0.62 -17.25 13.12
C LEU A 313 0.20 -18.63 13.61
N TYR A 314 -0.28 -18.75 14.85
CA TYR A 314 -0.84 -20.02 15.34
C TYR A 314 -1.92 -20.55 14.38
N THR A 315 -2.81 -19.68 13.95
CA THR A 315 -3.88 -20.05 13.01
C THR A 315 -3.33 -20.43 11.64
N LEU A 316 -2.32 -19.71 11.14
CA LEU A 316 -1.69 -20.02 9.85
C LEU A 316 -0.87 -21.32 9.87
N LEU A 317 -0.40 -21.73 11.04
CA LEU A 317 0.37 -22.98 11.24
C LEU A 317 -0.51 -24.21 11.49
N LYS A 318 -1.79 -24.04 11.87
CA LYS A 318 -2.72 -25.15 12.13
C LYS A 318 -2.75 -26.23 11.05
N PRO A 319 -2.77 -25.92 9.73
CA PRO A 319 -2.83 -26.94 8.69
C PRO A 319 -1.65 -27.91 8.67
N TYR A 320 -0.55 -27.56 9.32
CA TYR A 320 0.70 -28.34 9.31
C TYR A 320 0.83 -29.28 10.50
N ASN A 321 -0.09 -29.25 11.48
CA ASN A 321 -0.15 -30.16 12.62
C ASN A 321 1.20 -30.37 13.35
N GLY A 322 2.00 -29.30 13.50
CA GLY A 322 3.33 -29.35 14.12
C GLY A 322 4.46 -29.88 13.22
N THR A 323 4.17 -30.25 11.98
CA THR A 323 5.21 -30.58 11.00
C THR A 323 5.72 -29.30 10.31
N LYS A 324 7.02 -29.24 10.02
CA LYS A 324 7.59 -28.08 9.31
C LYS A 324 7.11 -28.11 7.85
N PRO A 325 6.49 -27.02 7.35
CA PRO A 325 6.14 -26.89 5.94
C PRO A 325 7.39 -26.96 5.08
N SER A 326 7.28 -27.46 3.87
CA SER A 326 8.40 -27.61 2.95
C SER A 326 8.22 -26.81 1.67
N GLY A 327 9.34 -26.49 1.00
CA GLY A 327 9.36 -25.95 -0.34
C GLY A 327 8.52 -24.66 -0.51
N ALA A 328 7.56 -24.71 -1.44
CA ALA A 328 6.75 -23.55 -1.81
C ALA A 328 5.82 -23.06 -0.66
N GLU A 329 5.35 -23.97 0.20
CA GLU A 329 4.46 -23.60 1.31
C GLU A 329 5.20 -22.81 2.39
N LEU A 330 6.46 -23.17 2.70
CA LEU A 330 7.29 -22.40 3.63
C LEU A 330 7.52 -20.98 3.10
N LYS A 331 7.81 -20.82 1.80
CA LYS A 331 7.98 -19.49 1.19
C LYS A 331 6.73 -18.63 1.30
N VAL A 332 5.55 -19.22 1.13
CA VAL A 332 4.28 -18.50 1.30
C VAL A 332 4.07 -18.10 2.76
N LEU A 333 4.39 -18.96 3.73
CA LEU A 333 4.31 -18.61 5.15
C LEU A 333 5.27 -17.49 5.53
N GLN A 334 6.50 -17.52 5.02
CA GLN A 334 7.49 -16.46 5.21
C GLN A 334 6.96 -15.12 4.66
N GLY A 335 6.37 -15.13 3.46
CA GLY A 335 5.74 -13.95 2.89
C GLY A 335 4.51 -13.48 3.69
N ASP A 336 3.69 -14.41 4.19
CA ASP A 336 2.54 -14.07 5.03
C ASP A 336 2.97 -13.49 6.40
N THR A 337 4.09 -13.95 6.97
CA THR A 337 4.65 -13.41 8.22
C THR A 337 5.07 -11.95 8.06
N GLN A 338 5.75 -11.63 6.98
CA GLN A 338 6.08 -10.24 6.63
C GLN A 338 4.81 -9.39 6.43
N LEU A 339 3.82 -9.94 5.72
CA LEU A 339 2.56 -9.25 5.45
C LEU A 339 1.83 -8.83 6.74
N ILE A 340 1.79 -9.70 7.76
CA ILE A 340 1.11 -9.40 9.03
C ILE A 340 1.70 -8.14 9.67
N VAL A 341 3.02 -8.07 9.77
CA VAL A 341 3.71 -6.96 10.44
C VAL A 341 3.47 -5.64 9.71
N VAL A 342 3.70 -5.65 8.39
CA VAL A 342 3.62 -4.42 7.59
C VAL A 342 2.19 -3.91 7.47
N ALA A 343 1.25 -4.79 7.10
CA ALA A 343 -0.09 -4.35 6.72
C ALA A 343 -0.95 -3.90 7.92
N GLY A 344 -0.75 -4.49 9.10
CA GLY A 344 -1.62 -4.23 10.25
C GLY A 344 -1.23 -3.01 11.08
N SER A 345 0.03 -2.59 11.02
CA SER A 345 0.56 -1.51 11.86
C SER A 345 0.38 -0.14 11.22
N ASP A 346 1.09 0.14 10.12
CA ASP A 346 1.13 1.47 9.47
C ASP A 346 -0.24 2.02 9.12
N THR A 347 -1.12 1.18 8.56
CA THR A 347 -2.45 1.62 8.12
C THR A 347 -3.32 2.08 9.27
N THR A 348 -3.25 1.38 10.41
CA THR A 348 -4.02 1.70 11.60
C THR A 348 -3.45 2.94 12.31
N ALA A 349 -2.12 3.07 12.41
CA ALA A 349 -1.45 4.25 12.95
C ALA A 349 -1.81 5.52 12.17
N THR A 350 -1.67 5.46 10.84
CA THR A 350 -2.04 6.57 9.95
C THR A 350 -3.50 6.97 10.13
N THR A 351 -4.41 5.99 10.25
CA THR A 351 -5.84 6.29 10.43
C THR A 351 -6.12 6.92 11.78
N LEU A 352 -5.50 6.42 12.87
CA LEU A 352 -5.64 7.02 14.21
C LEU A 352 -5.12 8.47 14.22
N ALA A 353 -3.93 8.72 13.67
CA ALA A 353 -3.37 10.06 13.60
C ALA A 353 -4.27 11.00 12.79
N SER A 354 -4.78 10.53 11.64
CA SER A 354 -5.70 11.31 10.80
C SER A 354 -7.05 11.57 11.48
N LEU A 355 -7.55 10.61 12.25
CA LEU A 355 -8.79 10.75 13.01
C LEU A 355 -8.65 11.84 14.08
N PHE A 356 -7.55 11.84 14.83
CA PHE A 356 -7.30 12.90 15.81
C PHE A 356 -6.99 14.24 15.16
N TYR A 357 -6.34 14.26 13.99
CA TYR A 357 -6.15 15.47 13.19
C TYR A 357 -7.49 16.13 12.81
N GLU A 358 -8.43 15.34 12.31
CA GLU A 358 -9.75 15.86 11.94
C GLU A 358 -10.56 16.29 13.17
N LEU A 359 -10.51 15.51 14.27
CA LEU A 359 -11.24 15.82 15.49
C LEU A 359 -10.79 17.11 16.19
N VAL A 360 -9.47 17.38 16.23
CA VAL A 360 -8.99 18.64 16.85
C VAL A 360 -9.29 19.87 16.02
N ARG A 361 -9.55 19.70 14.73
CA ARG A 361 -9.99 20.77 13.81
C ARG A 361 -11.50 20.97 13.78
N ASN A 362 -12.25 19.94 14.18
CA ASN A 362 -13.71 19.92 14.22
C ASN A 362 -14.18 19.40 15.60
N PRO A 363 -13.94 20.16 16.68
CA PRO A 363 -14.10 19.67 18.05
C PRO A 363 -15.55 19.32 18.43
N GLU A 364 -16.54 19.82 17.68
CA GLU A 364 -17.96 19.46 17.86
C GLU A 364 -18.20 17.96 17.72
N HIS A 365 -17.43 17.27 16.89
CA HIS A 365 -17.56 15.83 16.71
C HIS A 365 -17.02 15.05 17.93
N ILE A 366 -16.08 15.62 18.69
CA ILE A 366 -15.59 15.00 19.92
C ILE A 366 -16.73 14.85 20.93
N GLU A 367 -17.52 15.89 21.09
CA GLU A 367 -18.61 15.87 22.08
C GLU A 367 -19.74 14.91 21.66
N LEU A 368 -20.07 14.86 20.37
CA LEU A 368 -21.04 13.90 19.83
C LEU A 368 -20.58 12.44 20.05
N ILE A 369 -19.31 12.15 19.81
CA ILE A 369 -18.75 10.81 20.11
C ILE A 369 -18.83 10.51 21.60
N ARG A 370 -18.51 11.48 22.47
CA ARG A 370 -18.60 11.31 23.93
C ARG A 370 -20.00 10.97 24.40
N GLN A 371 -21.01 11.64 23.85
CA GLN A 371 -22.42 11.36 24.15
C GLN A 371 -22.79 9.92 23.77
N GLU A 372 -22.31 9.44 22.61
CA GLU A 372 -22.56 8.06 22.19
C GLU A 372 -21.84 7.01 23.05
N ILE A 373 -20.59 7.24 23.45
CA ILE A 373 -19.79 6.25 24.18
C ILE A 373 -20.12 6.19 25.67
N THR A 374 -20.55 7.29 26.28
CA THR A 374 -20.77 7.39 27.74
C THR A 374 -21.70 6.30 28.31
N PRO A 375 -22.82 5.94 27.67
CA PRO A 375 -23.68 4.85 28.15
C PRO A 375 -23.05 3.46 28.16
N HIS A 376 -21.93 3.30 27.46
CA HIS A 376 -21.25 2.03 27.25
C HIS A 376 -19.93 1.91 28.03
N VAL A 377 -19.63 2.90 28.87
CA VAL A 377 -18.49 2.87 29.79
C VAL A 377 -18.87 2.07 31.01
N SER A 378 -18.10 1.03 31.31
CA SER A 378 -18.30 0.23 32.53
C SER A 378 -17.88 1.00 33.78
N PRO A 379 -18.31 0.57 34.98
CA PRO A 379 -17.96 1.25 36.27
C PRO A 379 -16.45 1.36 36.53
N ASN A 380 -15.64 0.47 35.93
CA ASN A 380 -14.17 0.51 36.00
C ASN A 380 -13.52 1.27 34.83
N GLY A 381 -14.31 1.97 34.01
CA GLY A 381 -13.81 2.78 32.90
C GLY A 381 -13.50 2.00 31.62
N ASP A 382 -13.78 0.71 31.56
CA ASP A 382 -13.60 -0.12 30.39
C ASP A 382 -14.68 0.14 29.32
N ILE A 383 -14.28 0.14 28.07
CA ILE A 383 -15.17 0.27 26.91
C ILE A 383 -14.95 -0.94 26.00
N LEU A 384 -15.99 -1.75 25.82
CA LEU A 384 -15.95 -2.94 24.97
C LEU A 384 -16.20 -2.59 23.50
N HIS A 385 -15.58 -3.36 22.60
CA HIS A 385 -15.76 -3.18 21.16
C HIS A 385 -17.20 -3.43 20.69
N GLN A 386 -17.88 -4.41 21.27
CA GLN A 386 -19.17 -4.89 20.76
C GLN A 386 -20.24 -3.77 20.67
N PRO A 387 -20.50 -2.92 21.68
CA PRO A 387 -21.43 -1.80 21.50
C PRO A 387 -20.93 -0.73 20.53
N LEU A 388 -19.62 -0.49 20.46
CA LEU A 388 -19.05 0.56 19.60
C LEU A 388 -19.30 0.32 18.11
N GLN A 389 -19.59 -0.91 17.70
CA GLN A 389 -19.90 -1.24 16.32
C GLN A 389 -21.19 -0.57 15.81
N TYR A 390 -22.09 -0.21 16.72
CA TYR A 390 -23.42 0.31 16.42
C TYR A 390 -23.55 1.82 16.66
N LEU A 391 -22.49 2.49 17.12
CA LEU A 391 -22.49 3.93 17.33
C LEU A 391 -22.39 4.66 16.00
N GLU A 392 -23.43 5.41 15.65
CA GLU A 392 -23.54 6.00 14.31
C GLU A 392 -22.47 7.06 14.07
N HIS A 393 -22.32 8.01 15.01
CA HIS A 393 -21.41 9.13 14.81
C HIS A 393 -19.94 8.73 14.90
N LEU A 394 -19.56 7.87 15.86
CA LEU A 394 -18.20 7.32 15.97
C LEU A 394 -17.79 6.61 14.67
N ASN A 395 -18.66 5.76 14.14
CA ASN A 395 -18.35 5.05 12.89
C ASN A 395 -18.32 5.99 11.68
N ALA A 396 -19.20 6.97 11.63
CA ALA A 396 -19.22 7.98 10.59
C ALA A 396 -17.94 8.84 10.58
N VAL A 397 -17.43 9.21 11.76
CA VAL A 397 -16.13 9.90 11.91
C VAL A 397 -14.98 9.05 11.38
N ILE A 398 -14.96 7.76 11.70
CA ILE A 398 -13.94 6.82 11.18
C ILE A 398 -14.04 6.70 9.64
N ASP A 399 -15.25 6.54 9.10
CA ASP A 399 -15.47 6.41 7.66
C ASP A 399 -15.10 7.69 6.90
N GLU A 400 -15.41 8.87 7.46
CA GLU A 400 -15.05 10.14 6.87
C GLU A 400 -13.54 10.40 6.91
N THR A 401 -12.89 10.00 8.00
CA THR A 401 -11.42 10.00 8.10
C THR A 401 -10.80 9.13 7.03
N LEU A 402 -11.27 7.89 6.87
CA LEU A 402 -10.78 6.96 5.84
C LEU A 402 -11.05 7.46 4.42
N ARG A 403 -12.12 8.23 4.20
CA ARG A 403 -12.42 8.85 2.90
C ARG A 403 -11.40 9.94 2.55
N LEU A 404 -11.11 10.84 3.50
CA LEU A 404 -10.18 11.95 3.27
C LEU A 404 -8.72 11.51 3.36
N HIS A 405 -8.39 10.64 4.30
CA HIS A 405 -7.04 10.18 4.56
C HIS A 405 -6.91 8.66 4.40
N PRO A 406 -7.16 8.11 3.19
CA PRO A 406 -7.04 6.67 2.98
C PRO A 406 -5.58 6.23 3.11
N PRO A 407 -5.27 5.24 3.99
CA PRO A 407 -3.90 4.75 4.14
C PRO A 407 -3.28 4.23 2.84
N VAL A 408 -4.10 3.70 1.92
CA VAL A 408 -3.67 3.27 0.58
C VAL A 408 -4.33 4.19 -0.44
N GLY A 409 -3.75 5.38 -0.63
CA GLY A 409 -4.36 6.47 -1.39
C GLY A 409 -4.22 6.36 -2.91
N THR A 410 -3.18 5.73 -3.44
CA THR A 410 -2.88 5.67 -4.88
C THR A 410 -3.64 4.57 -5.65
N GLY A 411 -4.34 3.70 -4.93
CA GLY A 411 -5.09 2.58 -5.52
C GLY A 411 -4.24 1.31 -5.71
N LEU A 412 -4.95 0.19 -5.83
CA LEU A 412 -4.36 -1.14 -6.01
C LEU A 412 -4.43 -1.54 -7.48
N GLN A 413 -3.29 -1.89 -8.07
CA GLN A 413 -3.22 -2.21 -9.49
C GLN A 413 -3.89 -3.54 -9.82
N ARG A 414 -4.67 -3.55 -10.91
CA ARG A 414 -5.30 -4.72 -11.49
C ARG A 414 -5.05 -4.75 -13.00
N THR A 415 -5.08 -5.93 -13.59
CA THR A 415 -5.08 -6.12 -15.04
C THR A 415 -6.48 -6.48 -15.47
N THR A 416 -7.00 -5.79 -16.47
CA THR A 416 -8.30 -6.10 -17.08
C THR A 416 -8.27 -7.48 -17.75
N PRO A 417 -9.40 -8.21 -17.80
CA PRO A 417 -9.47 -9.47 -18.50
C PRO A 417 -9.21 -9.29 -20.01
N PRO A 418 -8.83 -10.35 -20.75
CA PRO A 418 -8.48 -10.24 -22.18
C PRO A 418 -9.57 -9.60 -23.06
N GLU A 419 -10.84 -9.83 -22.73
CA GLU A 419 -12.01 -9.26 -23.40
C GLU A 419 -12.25 -7.78 -23.06
N GLY A 420 -11.51 -7.22 -22.12
CA GLY A 420 -11.67 -5.85 -21.66
C GLY A 420 -12.70 -5.70 -20.55
N LEU A 421 -13.02 -4.45 -20.21
CA LEU A 421 -13.93 -4.09 -19.13
C LEU A 421 -14.70 -2.81 -19.48
N GLU A 422 -16.03 -2.80 -19.20
CA GLU A 422 -16.84 -1.60 -19.32
C GLU A 422 -16.96 -0.88 -17.97
N ILE A 423 -16.76 0.43 -17.97
CA ILE A 423 -16.95 1.29 -16.80
C ILE A 423 -17.82 2.49 -17.19
N GLY A 424 -19.08 2.48 -16.80
CA GLY A 424 -20.07 3.41 -17.37
C GLY A 424 -20.21 3.16 -18.86
N ASP A 425 -20.04 4.22 -19.65
CA ASP A 425 -20.11 4.15 -21.13
C ASP A 425 -18.71 4.05 -21.78
N THR A 426 -17.68 3.72 -20.99
CA THR A 426 -16.29 3.67 -21.46
C THR A 426 -15.77 2.24 -21.44
N TYR A 427 -15.39 1.74 -22.62
CA TYR A 427 -14.71 0.46 -22.77
C TYR A 427 -13.21 0.61 -22.49
N ILE A 428 -12.69 -0.22 -21.60
CA ILE A 428 -11.26 -0.36 -21.30
C ILE A 428 -10.74 -1.61 -21.98
N PRO A 429 -9.71 -1.49 -22.82
CA PRO A 429 -9.10 -2.64 -23.49
C PRO A 429 -8.59 -3.72 -22.55
N GLY A 430 -8.54 -4.96 -23.04
CA GLY A 430 -7.97 -6.08 -22.31
C GLY A 430 -6.48 -5.94 -22.03
N ASN A 431 -6.00 -6.65 -21.01
CA ASN A 431 -4.59 -6.64 -20.55
C ASN A 431 -4.07 -5.23 -20.22
N THR A 432 -4.96 -4.34 -19.81
CA THR A 432 -4.63 -2.98 -19.34
C THR A 432 -4.48 -2.97 -17.83
N THR A 433 -3.42 -2.36 -17.32
CA THR A 433 -3.30 -2.11 -15.89
C THR A 433 -4.20 -0.94 -15.48
N VAL A 434 -5.06 -1.17 -14.50
CA VAL A 434 -6.04 -0.19 -14.01
C VAL A 434 -5.93 -0.03 -12.49
N SER A 435 -6.16 1.19 -11.99
CA SER A 435 -6.21 1.46 -10.55
C SER A 435 -7.23 2.55 -10.23
N CYS A 436 -7.77 2.52 -9.01
CA CYS A 436 -8.70 3.53 -8.48
C CYS A 436 -8.04 4.25 -7.31
N PRO A 437 -7.47 5.46 -7.49
CA PRO A 437 -6.80 6.20 -6.44
C PRO A 437 -7.82 6.73 -5.41
N GLN A 438 -7.88 6.08 -4.23
CA GLN A 438 -8.87 6.40 -3.19
C GLN A 438 -8.72 7.82 -2.65
N TYR A 439 -7.50 8.38 -2.61
CA TYR A 439 -7.26 9.77 -2.24
C TYR A 439 -7.98 10.75 -3.19
N VAL A 440 -7.96 10.47 -4.48
CA VAL A 440 -8.62 11.31 -5.51
C VAL A 440 -10.13 11.07 -5.50
N ILE A 441 -10.55 9.81 -5.44
CA ILE A 441 -11.96 9.42 -5.37
C ILE A 441 -12.63 10.04 -4.15
N GLY A 442 -11.99 9.98 -2.98
CA GLY A 442 -12.50 10.57 -1.75
C GLY A 442 -12.75 12.09 -1.84
N ARG A 443 -12.06 12.77 -2.74
CA ARG A 443 -12.17 14.24 -2.97
C ARG A 443 -12.95 14.62 -4.23
N SER A 444 -13.73 13.68 -4.78
CA SER A 444 -14.48 13.87 -6.02
C SER A 444 -15.90 14.39 -5.76
N GLU A 445 -16.22 15.59 -6.24
CA GLU A 445 -17.58 16.16 -6.20
C GLU A 445 -18.59 15.36 -7.04
N ALA A 446 -18.12 14.54 -7.98
CA ALA A 446 -18.98 13.61 -8.70
C ALA A 446 -19.54 12.48 -7.81
N ILE A 447 -18.85 12.20 -6.69
CA ILE A 447 -19.18 11.10 -5.78
C ILE A 447 -19.68 11.61 -4.42
N TYR A 448 -19.07 12.66 -3.89
CA TYR A 448 -19.39 13.21 -2.57
C TYR A 448 -19.74 14.70 -2.67
N GLU A 449 -20.82 15.10 -2.07
CA GLU A 449 -21.17 16.52 -1.91
C GLU A 449 -20.21 17.20 -0.93
N ASN A 450 -19.70 18.41 -1.25
CA ASN A 450 -18.66 19.06 -0.45
C ASN A 450 -17.47 18.12 -0.16
N ALA A 451 -16.92 17.51 -1.19
CA ALA A 451 -15.95 16.41 -1.11
C ALA A 451 -14.67 16.75 -0.33
N HIS A 452 -14.31 18.03 -0.22
CA HIS A 452 -13.12 18.50 0.50
C HIS A 452 -13.36 18.79 1.99
N LYS A 453 -14.63 18.76 2.45
CA LYS A 453 -14.97 19.01 3.84
C LYS A 453 -15.10 17.72 4.62
N PHE A 454 -14.72 17.77 5.90
CA PHE A 454 -14.94 16.69 6.86
C PHE A 454 -16.39 16.79 7.36
N ILE A 455 -17.25 15.88 6.93
CA ILE A 455 -18.70 15.87 7.24
C ILE A 455 -19.11 14.42 7.56
N PRO A 456 -18.93 13.97 8.80
CA PRO A 456 -19.32 12.60 9.22
C PRO A 456 -20.80 12.31 8.99
N GLU A 457 -21.67 13.32 9.10
CA GLU A 457 -23.11 13.20 8.95
C GLU A 457 -23.56 12.66 7.59
N ARG A 458 -22.70 12.77 6.55
CA ARG A 458 -22.99 12.20 5.23
C ARG A 458 -23.25 10.71 5.24
N TRP A 459 -22.71 10.00 6.25
CA TRP A 459 -22.81 8.54 6.34
C TRP A 459 -24.11 8.05 6.96
N TYR A 460 -24.80 8.89 7.74
CA TYR A 460 -26.02 8.48 8.45
C TYR A 460 -27.21 9.45 8.37
N LYS A 461 -26.98 10.76 8.29
CA LYS A 461 -28.09 11.76 8.22
C LYS A 461 -28.61 12.03 6.82
N SER A 462 -27.74 11.98 5.79
CA SER A 462 -28.10 12.41 4.44
C SER A 462 -27.74 11.35 3.40
N SER A 463 -28.77 10.65 2.89
CA SER A 463 -28.59 9.65 1.84
C SER A 463 -28.15 10.23 0.49
N THR A 464 -28.29 11.55 0.27
CA THR A 464 -27.98 12.24 -1.00
C THR A 464 -26.56 12.77 -1.05
N SER A 465 -25.91 12.96 0.12
CA SER A 465 -24.54 13.50 0.19
C SER A 465 -23.46 12.54 -0.33
N VAL A 466 -23.77 11.25 -0.44
CA VAL A 466 -22.93 10.24 -1.09
C VAL A 466 -23.68 9.73 -2.32
N LYS A 467 -23.32 10.24 -3.49
CA LYS A 467 -24.00 9.96 -4.76
C LYS A 467 -23.75 8.54 -5.27
N GLU A 468 -22.56 7.98 -4.96
CA GLU A 468 -22.19 6.60 -5.33
C GLU A 468 -21.46 5.92 -4.18
N LYS A 469 -22.19 5.16 -3.37
CA LYS A 469 -21.65 4.48 -2.18
C LYS A 469 -20.62 3.40 -2.52
N SER A 470 -20.74 2.77 -3.68
CA SER A 470 -19.81 1.69 -4.10
C SER A 470 -18.40 2.20 -4.43
N ALA A 471 -18.23 3.52 -4.60
CA ALA A 471 -16.93 4.15 -4.78
C ALA A 471 -16.11 4.24 -3.48
N TYR A 472 -16.76 4.14 -2.31
CA TYR A 472 -16.09 4.13 -1.01
C TYR A 472 -15.53 2.74 -0.70
N ALA A 473 -14.22 2.59 -0.80
CA ALA A 473 -13.56 1.30 -0.60
C ALA A 473 -12.18 1.42 0.07
N PRO A 474 -12.08 2.01 1.28
CA PRO A 474 -10.80 2.16 1.97
C PRO A 474 -10.16 0.81 2.33
N PHE A 475 -10.96 -0.24 2.45
CA PHE A 475 -10.54 -1.63 2.65
C PHE A 475 -10.58 -2.46 1.36
N SER A 476 -10.63 -1.81 0.19
CA SER A 476 -10.87 -2.45 -1.11
C SER A 476 -12.21 -3.21 -1.13
N ALA A 477 -12.51 -3.92 -2.23
CA ALA A 477 -13.76 -4.65 -2.39
C ALA A 477 -13.52 -6.05 -2.97
N GLY A 478 -14.56 -6.89 -2.96
CA GLY A 478 -14.58 -8.20 -3.58
C GLY A 478 -13.55 -9.19 -3.02
N PRO A 479 -13.07 -10.11 -3.85
CA PRO A 479 -12.26 -11.25 -3.39
C PRO A 479 -10.92 -10.86 -2.79
N TYR A 480 -10.36 -9.72 -3.19
CA TYR A 480 -9.09 -9.22 -2.71
C TYR A 480 -9.23 -8.09 -1.67
N ASN A 481 -10.39 -7.96 -1.02
CA ASN A 481 -10.60 -6.98 0.04
C ASN A 481 -9.71 -7.26 1.27
N CYS A 482 -9.54 -6.24 2.13
CA CYS A 482 -8.74 -6.35 3.34
C CYS A 482 -9.34 -7.37 4.32
N ILE A 483 -8.57 -8.43 4.63
CA ILE A 483 -8.99 -9.43 5.60
C ILE A 483 -8.89 -8.92 7.04
N GLY A 484 -7.99 -7.97 7.30
CA GLY A 484 -7.80 -7.32 8.61
C GLY A 484 -8.83 -6.25 8.95
N LYS A 485 -9.82 -5.95 8.07
CA LYS A 485 -10.83 -4.91 8.32
C LYS A 485 -11.49 -5.01 9.70
N PRO A 486 -11.94 -6.20 10.18
CA PRO A 486 -12.56 -6.29 11.52
C PRO A 486 -11.60 -5.86 12.63
N LEU A 487 -10.33 -6.28 12.57
CA LEU A 487 -9.30 -5.94 13.56
C LEU A 487 -8.97 -4.44 13.53
N ALA A 488 -8.79 -3.87 12.34
CA ALA A 488 -8.50 -2.45 12.18
C ALA A 488 -9.65 -1.59 12.76
N LEU A 489 -10.90 -1.88 12.40
CA LEU A 489 -12.06 -1.15 12.93
C LEU A 489 -12.23 -1.34 14.45
N MET A 490 -11.94 -2.52 14.97
CA MET A 490 -11.94 -2.75 16.42
C MET A 490 -10.90 -1.87 17.12
N ASN A 491 -9.68 -1.83 16.60
CA ASN A 491 -8.61 -1.01 17.16
C ASN A 491 -8.96 0.49 17.10
N LEU A 492 -9.42 0.99 15.95
CA LEU A 492 -9.81 2.39 15.78
C LEU A 492 -10.91 2.80 16.75
N ARG A 493 -11.99 2.01 16.84
CA ARG A 493 -13.13 2.31 17.70
C ARG A 493 -12.75 2.33 19.18
N THR A 494 -12.08 1.28 19.65
CA THR A 494 -11.77 1.13 21.07
C THR A 494 -10.71 2.12 21.53
N THR A 495 -9.69 2.39 20.71
CA THR A 495 -8.64 3.36 21.03
C THR A 495 -9.19 4.79 21.03
N ALA A 496 -9.94 5.17 19.97
CA ALA A 496 -10.55 6.49 19.91
C ALA A 496 -11.52 6.72 21.09
N ALA A 497 -12.44 5.76 21.34
CA ALA A 497 -13.38 5.86 22.45
C ALA A 497 -12.67 6.02 23.79
N LYS A 498 -11.64 5.21 24.06
CA LYS A 498 -10.88 5.26 25.32
C LYS A 498 -10.18 6.59 25.52
N LEU A 499 -9.48 7.09 24.50
CA LEU A 499 -8.76 8.36 24.60
C LEU A 499 -9.71 9.55 24.74
N LEU A 500 -10.78 9.62 23.94
CA LEU A 500 -11.76 10.71 23.98
C LEU A 500 -12.62 10.71 25.24
N HIS A 501 -12.84 9.53 25.85
CA HIS A 501 -13.51 9.45 27.15
C HIS A 501 -12.66 10.02 28.28
N ARG A 502 -11.34 9.76 28.24
CA ARG A 502 -10.42 10.05 29.34
C ARG A 502 -9.77 11.43 29.25
N PHE A 503 -9.56 11.94 28.05
CA PHE A 503 -8.83 13.19 27.81
C PHE A 503 -9.61 14.20 26.97
N ASP A 504 -9.41 15.46 27.27
CA ASP A 504 -9.61 16.55 26.33
C ASP A 504 -8.35 16.67 25.48
N VAL A 505 -8.52 17.02 24.20
CA VAL A 505 -7.42 17.08 23.22
C VAL A 505 -7.54 18.32 22.36
N CYS A 506 -6.41 18.98 22.12
CA CYS A 506 -6.30 20.12 21.22
C CYS A 506 -4.92 20.12 20.53
N LEU A 507 -4.75 21.01 19.55
CA LEU A 507 -3.43 21.27 18.97
C LEU A 507 -2.49 21.83 20.05
N ALA A 508 -1.22 21.42 20.01
CA ALA A 508 -0.19 21.97 20.89
C ALA A 508 0.09 23.45 20.57
N ASP A 509 0.68 24.17 21.52
CA ASP A 509 1.05 25.57 21.31
C ASP A 509 2.00 25.71 20.10
N GLY A 510 1.61 26.58 19.15
CA GLY A 510 2.33 26.78 17.89
C GLY A 510 2.10 25.72 16.81
N GLU A 511 1.36 24.66 17.10
CA GLU A 511 0.93 23.67 16.11
C GLU A 511 -0.34 24.16 15.38
N ASN A 512 -0.39 23.99 14.06
CA ASN A 512 -1.56 24.33 13.25
C ASN A 512 -2.05 23.19 12.36
N GLY A 513 -1.42 22.03 12.48
CA GLY A 513 -1.73 20.83 11.70
C GLY A 513 -1.27 20.86 10.24
N THR A 514 -0.69 21.97 9.77
CA THR A 514 -0.29 22.09 8.35
C THR A 514 0.81 21.10 7.98
N ALA A 515 1.76 20.83 8.89
CA ALA A 515 2.84 19.88 8.66
C ALA A 515 2.33 18.45 8.45
N PHE A 516 1.22 18.09 9.09
CA PHE A 516 0.63 16.75 9.03
C PHE A 516 0.28 16.33 7.58
N GLU A 517 -0.40 17.19 6.82
CA GLU A 517 -0.73 16.92 5.41
C GLU A 517 0.41 17.27 4.46
N ARG A 518 1.08 18.42 4.66
CA ARG A 518 2.16 18.90 3.77
C ARG A 518 3.31 17.91 3.65
N ASP A 519 3.69 17.28 4.76
CA ASP A 519 4.83 16.37 4.83
C ASP A 519 4.42 14.90 4.64
N MET A 520 3.17 14.65 4.25
CA MET A 520 2.66 13.33 3.90
C MET A 520 3.45 12.72 2.74
N LYS A 521 3.92 11.50 2.95
CA LYS A 521 4.61 10.69 1.94
C LYS A 521 3.76 9.48 1.57
N THR A 522 3.59 9.24 0.28
CA THR A 522 2.97 8.01 -0.22
C THR A 522 4.06 7.00 -0.54
N GLN A 523 4.18 5.96 0.25
CA GLN A 523 5.18 4.91 0.02
C GLN A 523 4.51 3.63 -0.48
N PHE A 524 3.66 2.99 -0.11
CA PHE A 524 2.57 2.11 -0.48
C PHE A 524 1.40 2.49 0.43
N THR A 525 1.70 2.63 1.72
CA THR A 525 0.86 3.29 2.71
C THR A 525 1.23 4.77 2.82
N ALA A 526 0.31 5.57 3.32
CA ALA A 526 0.55 6.97 3.62
C ALA A 526 1.32 7.10 4.94
N ALA A 527 2.47 7.76 4.91
CA ALA A 527 3.19 8.19 6.09
C ALA A 527 2.91 9.69 6.29
N MET A 528 2.14 10.01 7.32
CA MET A 528 1.74 11.40 7.63
C MET A 528 2.89 12.18 8.26
N GLY A 529 2.85 13.51 8.12
CA GLY A 529 3.75 14.40 8.85
C GLY A 529 3.50 14.37 10.37
N ALA A 530 4.35 15.04 11.13
CA ALA A 530 4.19 15.14 12.58
C ALA A 530 2.91 15.89 12.95
N LEU A 531 2.22 15.42 14.00
CA LEU A 531 1.07 16.08 14.60
C LEU A 531 1.27 16.15 16.11
N ASN A 532 1.53 17.34 16.63
CA ASN A 532 1.73 17.56 18.05
C ASN A 532 0.40 17.97 18.70
N LEU A 533 -0.07 17.14 19.62
CA LEU A 533 -1.30 17.36 20.36
C LEU A 533 -1.02 17.54 21.85
N LYS A 534 -1.83 18.38 22.50
CA LYS A 534 -1.86 18.54 23.95
C LYS A 534 -3.11 17.83 24.48
N PHE A 535 -2.89 16.95 25.45
CA PHE A 535 -3.95 16.24 26.17
C PHE A 535 -4.06 16.83 27.57
N THR A 536 -5.28 16.85 28.12
CA THR A 536 -5.55 17.20 29.51
C THR A 536 -6.54 16.20 30.08
N GLU A 537 -6.40 15.86 31.38
CA GLU A 537 -7.36 14.96 32.01
C GLU A 537 -8.76 15.57 32.01
N ARG A 538 -9.71 14.79 31.53
CA ARG A 538 -11.11 15.19 31.55
C ARG A 538 -11.68 14.99 32.94
N LYS A 539 -12.21 16.06 33.54
CA LYS A 539 -13.02 15.98 34.74
C LYS A 539 -14.38 15.37 34.36
N VAL A 540 -14.48 14.05 34.37
CA VAL A 540 -15.79 13.39 34.23
C VAL A 540 -16.62 13.78 35.41
N GLY A 541 -17.62 14.65 35.19
CA GLY A 541 -18.50 15.17 36.26
C GLY A 541 -19.10 14.03 37.05
N GLY A 542 -18.84 14.06 38.34
CA GLY A 542 -19.16 13.19 39.44
C GLY A 542 -20.19 12.09 39.23
N LEU A 543 -19.69 10.86 39.24
CA LEU A 543 -20.33 9.80 40.00
C LEU A 543 -19.72 9.87 41.41
N LYS A 544 -20.43 10.60 42.32
CA LYS A 544 -20.29 10.43 43.75
C LYS A 544 -21.10 9.21 44.19
#